data_90cb5cc5ae89750caa58621dc383a6a4
#
_entry.id   90cb5cc5ae89750caa58621dc383a6a4
#
_cell.length_a   1.000
_cell.length_b   1.000
_cell.length_c   1.000
_cell.angle_alpha   90.00
_cell.angle_beta   90.00
_cell.angle_gamma   90.00
#
_symmetry.space_group_name_H-M   'P 1'
#
loop_
_entity.id
_entity.type
_entity.pdbx_description
1 polymer ?
#
loop_
_entity_poly.entity_id
_entity_poly.type
_entity_poly.pdbx_seq_one_letter_code
_entity_poly.pdbx_strand_id
1 'polypeptide(L)'
;MASTITAPSTTAPHLLSNNDHEVQTSQSTPKGPEAHDVVADFHYYKDPGDGSLPAPSYVGRPETYERPAETRTMVVHDIRGEEDKYSLDKTGFQIYRHVSQESAFEDEAEIERVYYPEIEEILKSATGASEIFIFDHTIRRQSSDQRITDAAKALRGPVQRVHIDQSYKAGPERVQHHFPADAERLLKGRYQIINVWRPIKTIRKDPLGVADATSVPEEDLLPVQLIYPDRVGETFTVRPSARHRWFYLKEQTPREVMLIKCFDSKLDGRARRAPHSAFVDQGAEGESPRESIEVRALVFHPDDVE
;
A
#
# COMPACT_ATOMS: atom_id res chain seq x y z
N MET A 1 -74.57 -42.99 -18.32
CA MET A 1 -75.05 -42.31 -19.54
C MET A 1 -73.81 -41.71 -20.20
N ALA A 2 -73.36 -42.37 -21.12
CA ALA A 2 -73.47 -42.14 -22.56
C ALA A 2 -72.47 -41.02 -22.98
N SER A 3 -71.39 -41.39 -23.56
CA SER A 3 -71.15 -41.48 -25.04
C SER A 3 -70.57 -40.18 -25.54
N THR A 4 -69.60 -40.00 -26.40
CA THR A 4 -69.01 -40.83 -27.50
C THR A 4 -67.85 -40.01 -28.05
N ILE A 5 -66.69 -40.64 -28.27
CA ILE A 5 -66.07 -40.91 -29.58
C ILE A 5 -65.88 -39.67 -30.50
N THR A 6 -64.66 -39.30 -30.90
CA THR A 6 -64.05 -39.66 -32.21
C THR A 6 -62.65 -39.07 -32.35
N ALA A 7 -61.72 -39.91 -32.73
CA ALA A 7 -60.52 -39.55 -33.52
C ALA A 7 -60.93 -39.58 -35.01
N PRO A 8 -60.04 -39.38 -36.00
CA PRO A 8 -58.57 -39.29 -36.11
C PRO A 8 -58.05 -38.24 -37.11
N SER A 9 -56.78 -38.09 -37.28
CA SER A 9 -56.07 -38.15 -38.58
C SER A 9 -54.75 -37.36 -38.58
N THR A 10 -53.69 -38.08 -38.63
CA THR A 10 -52.51 -38.08 -39.58
C THR A 10 -51.90 -36.73 -39.96
N THR A 11 -50.64 -36.55 -39.73
CA THR A 11 -49.55 -36.72 -40.67
C THR A 11 -48.18 -36.34 -40.08
N ALA A 12 -47.19 -37.15 -40.38
CA ALA A 12 -45.76 -37.04 -40.00
C ALA A 12 -45.01 -35.98 -40.88
N PRO A 13 -43.67 -35.94 -40.88
CA PRO A 13 -42.70 -35.63 -39.85
C PRO A 13 -41.85 -34.40 -40.27
N HIS A 14 -41.26 -33.66 -39.33
CA HIS A 14 -40.17 -32.76 -39.69
C HIS A 14 -39.01 -32.83 -38.68
N LEU A 15 -37.95 -33.36 -39.21
CA LEU A 15 -36.52 -33.08 -39.03
C LEU A 15 -36.06 -32.45 -37.72
N LEU A 16 -35.25 -33.26 -37.02
CA LEU A 16 -34.29 -32.90 -36.01
C LEU A 16 -33.33 -31.80 -36.52
N SER A 17 -33.24 -30.71 -35.78
CA SER A 17 -32.15 -29.75 -35.86
C SER A 17 -31.40 -29.82 -34.55
N ASN A 18 -30.24 -30.44 -34.55
CA ASN A 18 -29.26 -30.39 -33.50
C ASN A 18 -28.76 -28.95 -33.37
N ASN A 19 -29.07 -28.28 -32.30
CA ASN A 19 -28.36 -27.10 -31.84
C ASN A 19 -27.31 -27.54 -30.84
N ASP A 20 -26.12 -27.80 -31.32
CA ASP A 20 -24.91 -27.85 -30.53
C ASP A 20 -24.65 -26.43 -29.97
N HIS A 21 -24.99 -26.21 -28.70
CA HIS A 21 -24.48 -25.07 -27.95
C HIS A 21 -23.01 -25.36 -27.61
N GLU A 22 -22.10 -24.93 -28.50
CA GLU A 22 -20.71 -24.69 -28.13
C GLU A 22 -20.66 -23.69 -26.98
N VAL A 23 -20.33 -24.19 -25.80
CA VAL A 23 -19.89 -23.36 -24.69
C VAL A 23 -18.51 -22.82 -25.07
N GLN A 24 -18.48 -21.63 -25.65
CA GLN A 24 -17.24 -20.88 -25.82
C GLN A 24 -16.75 -20.48 -24.42
N THR A 25 -15.85 -21.27 -23.88
CA THR A 25 -14.97 -20.81 -22.80
C THR A 25 -14.07 -19.72 -23.37
N SER A 26 -14.45 -18.47 -23.15
CA SER A 26 -13.59 -17.33 -23.44
C SER A 26 -12.37 -17.42 -22.53
N GLN A 27 -11.29 -17.98 -23.01
CA GLN A 27 -9.97 -17.78 -22.45
C GLN A 27 -9.67 -16.28 -22.59
N SER A 28 -9.75 -15.55 -21.49
CA SER A 28 -9.26 -14.19 -21.42
C SER A 28 -7.76 -14.21 -21.69
N THR A 29 -7.34 -13.84 -22.88
CA THR A 29 -5.95 -13.48 -23.17
C THR A 29 -5.52 -12.43 -22.15
N PRO A 30 -4.30 -12.53 -21.56
CA PRO A 30 -3.78 -11.48 -20.71
C PRO A 30 -3.83 -10.17 -21.51
N LYS A 31 -4.59 -9.20 -21.02
CA LYS A 31 -4.56 -7.84 -21.59
C LYS A 31 -3.13 -7.34 -21.48
N GLY A 32 -2.56 -6.88 -22.58
CA GLY A 32 -1.33 -6.09 -22.56
C GLY A 32 -1.53 -4.83 -21.71
N PRO A 33 -0.44 -4.10 -21.37
CA PRO A 33 -0.53 -2.91 -20.52
C PRO A 33 -1.62 -1.97 -21.06
N GLU A 34 -2.51 -1.54 -20.16
CA GLU A 34 -3.52 -0.54 -20.48
C GLU A 34 -2.86 0.82 -20.72
N ALA A 35 -3.55 1.78 -21.33
CA ALA A 35 -2.97 3.01 -21.88
C ALA A 35 -2.19 3.89 -20.87
N HIS A 36 -2.28 3.63 -19.56
CA HIS A 36 -1.60 4.38 -18.49
C HIS A 36 -0.69 3.53 -17.61
N ASP A 37 -0.59 2.24 -17.87
CA ASP A 37 0.36 1.38 -17.16
C ASP A 37 1.78 1.79 -17.50
N VAL A 38 2.67 1.67 -16.53
CA VAL A 38 4.08 2.04 -16.64
C VAL A 38 4.95 0.81 -16.45
N VAL A 39 6.01 0.69 -17.25
CA VAL A 39 7.06 -0.29 -17.01
C VAL A 39 8.18 0.42 -16.28
N ALA A 40 8.49 -0.02 -15.06
CA ALA A 40 9.46 0.65 -14.19
C ALA A 40 10.32 -0.35 -13.41
N ASP A 41 11.49 0.13 -13.00
CA ASP A 41 12.42 -0.64 -12.19
C ASP A 41 12.13 -0.49 -10.70
N PHE A 42 12.07 -1.62 -9.99
CA PHE A 42 11.97 -1.71 -8.55
C PHE A 42 13.23 -2.32 -7.95
N HIS A 43 13.74 -1.70 -6.89
CA HIS A 43 14.94 -2.14 -6.20
C HIS A 43 14.56 -2.99 -4.98
N TYR A 44 14.63 -4.27 -5.16
CA TYR A 44 14.41 -5.28 -4.11
C TYR A 44 15.70 -5.58 -3.35
N TYR A 45 15.57 -6.24 -2.22
CA TYR A 45 16.73 -6.75 -1.51
C TYR A 45 17.35 -7.93 -2.25
N LYS A 46 18.64 -7.86 -2.51
CA LYS A 46 19.41 -8.99 -3.04
C LYS A 46 19.82 -9.89 -1.89
N ASP A 47 19.03 -10.94 -1.67
CA ASP A 47 19.31 -11.96 -0.67
C ASP A 47 20.57 -12.76 -1.07
N PRO A 48 21.57 -12.90 -0.19
CA PRO A 48 22.73 -13.72 -0.47
C PRO A 48 22.42 -15.22 -0.58
N GLY A 49 21.26 -15.66 -0.05
CA GLY A 49 20.83 -17.07 -0.11
C GLY A 49 21.53 -17.99 0.91
N ASP A 50 22.27 -17.44 1.84
CA ASP A 50 22.98 -18.17 2.89
C ASP A 50 22.21 -18.24 4.22
N GLY A 51 20.98 -17.70 4.25
CA GLY A 51 20.13 -17.65 5.43
C GLY A 51 20.46 -16.51 6.39
N SER A 52 21.41 -15.64 6.06
CA SER A 52 21.70 -14.46 6.86
C SER A 52 20.60 -13.41 6.75
N LEU A 53 20.30 -12.73 7.86
CA LEU A 53 19.39 -11.59 7.85
C LEU A 53 20.08 -10.35 7.28
N PRO A 54 19.30 -9.41 6.71
CA PRO A 54 19.84 -8.12 6.29
C PRO A 54 20.50 -7.38 7.45
N ALA A 55 21.61 -6.71 7.16
CA ALA A 55 22.30 -5.90 8.15
C ALA A 55 21.38 -4.83 8.76
N PRO A 56 21.50 -4.52 10.07
CA PRO A 56 20.68 -3.49 10.70
C PRO A 56 20.97 -2.09 10.12
N SER A 57 19.96 -1.21 10.20
CA SER A 57 20.14 0.23 9.99
C SER A 57 20.25 0.95 11.32
N TYR A 58 21.09 1.96 11.37
CA TYR A 58 21.24 2.83 12.55
C TYR A 58 20.65 4.21 12.23
N VAL A 59 19.68 4.65 13.01
CA VAL A 59 19.06 5.97 12.82
C VAL A 59 20.10 7.06 12.99
N GLY A 60 20.12 8.01 12.05
CA GLY A 60 21.15 9.06 11.99
C GLY A 60 22.45 8.66 11.30
N ARG A 61 22.55 7.41 10.75
CA ARG A 61 23.71 6.93 10.00
C ARG A 61 23.28 6.49 8.59
N PRO A 62 23.17 7.40 7.63
CA PRO A 62 22.65 7.12 6.28
C PRO A 62 23.38 6.00 5.55
N GLU A 63 24.69 5.87 5.76
CA GLU A 63 25.54 4.83 5.18
C GLU A 63 25.09 3.39 5.53
N THR A 64 24.34 3.24 6.64
CA THR A 64 23.83 1.93 7.07
C THR A 64 22.47 1.59 6.43
N TYR A 65 21.87 2.51 5.69
CA TYR A 65 20.61 2.26 4.99
C TYR A 65 20.82 1.60 3.64
N GLU A 66 22.01 1.67 3.09
CA GLU A 66 22.35 1.00 1.84
C GLU A 66 22.44 -0.51 2.04
N ARG A 67 21.88 -1.26 1.12
CA ARG A 67 21.90 -2.72 1.09
C ARG A 67 22.08 -3.21 -0.33
N PRO A 68 22.63 -4.42 -0.51
CA PRO A 68 22.63 -5.07 -1.81
C PRO A 68 21.23 -5.06 -2.40
N ALA A 69 21.12 -4.55 -3.62
CA ALA A 69 19.85 -4.44 -4.32
C ALA A 69 19.84 -5.33 -5.57
N GLU A 70 18.67 -5.89 -5.85
CA GLU A 70 18.35 -6.55 -7.09
C GLU A 70 17.24 -5.78 -7.79
N THR A 71 17.54 -5.26 -8.98
CA THR A 71 16.57 -4.50 -9.77
C THR A 71 15.71 -5.47 -10.58
N ARG A 72 14.39 -5.26 -10.52
CA ARG A 72 13.41 -5.98 -11.34
C ARG A 72 12.53 -4.98 -12.06
N THR A 73 12.44 -5.15 -13.37
CA THR A 73 11.51 -4.40 -14.20
C THR A 73 10.12 -5.00 -14.06
N MET A 74 9.15 -4.20 -13.63
CA MET A 74 7.78 -4.60 -13.35
C MET A 74 6.80 -3.73 -14.12
N VAL A 75 5.61 -4.27 -14.42
CA VAL A 75 4.47 -3.46 -14.86
C VAL A 75 3.82 -2.87 -13.62
N VAL A 76 3.58 -1.57 -13.63
CA VAL A 76 2.87 -0.85 -12.57
C VAL A 76 1.54 -0.38 -13.15
N HIS A 77 0.45 -0.99 -12.65
CA HIS A 77 -0.89 -0.73 -13.17
C HIS A 77 -1.46 0.58 -12.62
N ASP A 78 -2.00 1.41 -13.51
CA ASP A 78 -2.74 2.60 -13.11
C ASP A 78 -4.14 2.21 -12.64
N ILE A 79 -4.47 2.60 -11.40
CA ILE A 79 -5.78 2.31 -10.80
C ILE A 79 -6.79 3.45 -11.00
N ARG A 80 -6.47 4.47 -11.79
CA ARG A 80 -7.35 5.61 -12.01
C ARG A 80 -8.66 5.21 -12.65
N GLY A 81 -9.78 5.54 -11.97
CA GLY A 81 -11.13 5.13 -12.36
C GLY A 81 -11.55 3.76 -11.83
N GLU A 82 -10.66 3.06 -11.13
CA GLU A 82 -10.90 1.74 -10.54
C GLU A 82 -10.58 1.69 -9.04
N GLU A 83 -10.41 2.86 -8.40
CA GLU A 83 -9.93 3.00 -7.03
C GLU A 83 -10.76 2.17 -6.03
N ASP A 84 -12.06 2.04 -6.27
CA ASP A 84 -12.99 1.30 -5.41
C ASP A 84 -12.75 -0.24 -5.38
N LYS A 85 -11.96 -0.77 -6.32
CA LYS A 85 -11.58 -2.20 -6.31
C LYS A 85 -10.56 -2.53 -5.23
N TYR A 86 -9.86 -1.53 -4.69
CA TYR A 86 -8.76 -1.67 -3.76
C TYR A 86 -9.17 -1.20 -2.36
N SER A 87 -8.85 -1.98 -1.35
CA SER A 87 -9.14 -1.64 0.03
C SER A 87 -8.05 -2.14 0.99
N LEU A 88 -7.98 -1.50 2.16
CA LEU A 88 -7.02 -1.86 3.20
C LEU A 88 -7.07 -3.35 3.57
N ASP A 89 -8.26 -3.95 3.61
CA ASP A 89 -8.42 -5.34 4.04
C ASP A 89 -8.23 -6.37 2.90
N LYS A 90 -8.36 -5.94 1.63
CA LYS A 90 -8.17 -6.84 0.47
C LYS A 90 -6.75 -6.76 -0.10
N THR A 91 -6.30 -5.56 -0.43
CA THR A 91 -5.04 -5.33 -1.14
C THR A 91 -3.95 -4.71 -0.28
N GLY A 92 -4.32 -4.25 0.93
CA GLY A 92 -3.41 -3.59 1.86
C GLY A 92 -3.24 -2.09 1.61
N PHE A 93 -3.93 -1.53 0.61
CA PHE A 93 -3.95 -0.09 0.32
C PHE A 93 -5.32 0.35 -0.18
N GLN A 94 -5.59 1.64 -0.05
CA GLN A 94 -6.86 2.26 -0.45
C GLN A 94 -6.65 3.72 -0.82
N ILE A 95 -7.37 4.21 -1.83
CA ILE A 95 -7.45 5.65 -2.11
C ILE A 95 -8.63 6.24 -1.33
N TYR A 96 -8.37 7.37 -0.67
CA TYR A 96 -9.37 8.13 0.06
C TYR A 96 -9.41 9.56 -0.46
N ARG A 97 -10.59 10.09 -0.77
CA ARG A 97 -10.76 11.46 -1.29
C ARG A 97 -11.01 12.42 -0.15
N HIS A 98 -10.14 13.40 0.02
CA HIS A 98 -10.22 14.39 1.09
C HIS A 98 -9.53 15.69 0.70
N VAL A 99 -10.16 16.83 1.01
CA VAL A 99 -9.59 18.17 0.84
C VAL A 99 -9.06 18.64 2.18
N SER A 100 -7.74 18.81 2.28
CA SER A 100 -7.11 19.32 3.50
C SER A 100 -7.21 20.85 3.58
N GLN A 101 -7.33 21.37 4.79
CA GLN A 101 -7.19 22.80 5.08
C GLN A 101 -5.70 23.20 5.15
N GLU A 102 -4.81 22.27 5.52
CA GLU A 102 -3.37 22.46 5.42
C GLU A 102 -2.89 22.12 4.00
N SER A 103 -2.17 23.03 3.38
CA SER A 103 -1.69 22.87 2.00
C SER A 103 -0.21 23.17 1.83
N ALA A 104 0.40 23.92 2.74
CA ALA A 104 1.79 24.34 2.67
C ALA A 104 2.73 23.28 3.29
N PHE A 105 2.31 22.69 4.41
CA PHE A 105 3.09 21.70 5.18
C PHE A 105 4.52 22.22 5.50
N GLU A 106 4.61 23.47 5.96
CA GLU A 106 5.88 24.14 6.27
C GLU A 106 6.08 24.36 7.77
N ASP A 107 4.99 24.48 8.52
CA ASP A 107 4.99 24.71 9.96
C ASP A 107 4.51 23.46 10.71
N GLU A 108 5.41 22.90 11.55
CA GLU A 108 5.16 21.71 12.36
C GLU A 108 3.94 21.87 13.27
N ALA A 109 3.82 23.03 13.95
CA ALA A 109 2.72 23.28 14.85
C ALA A 109 1.37 23.39 14.11
N GLU A 110 1.37 23.92 12.89
CA GLU A 110 0.18 23.99 12.05
C GLU A 110 -0.21 22.60 11.51
N ILE A 111 0.76 21.77 11.13
CA ILE A 111 0.53 20.37 10.73
C ILE A 111 -0.13 19.61 11.88
N GLU A 112 0.41 19.70 13.09
CA GLU A 112 -0.18 19.01 14.25
C GLU A 112 -1.56 19.55 14.60
N ARG A 113 -1.76 20.87 14.51
CA ARG A 113 -3.02 21.52 14.91
C ARG A 113 -4.15 21.31 13.90
N VAL A 114 -3.85 21.30 12.60
CA VAL A 114 -4.86 21.26 11.51
C VAL A 114 -4.89 19.90 10.85
N TYR A 115 -3.74 19.40 10.42
CA TYR A 115 -3.70 18.23 9.59
C TYR A 115 -3.87 16.92 10.37
N TYR A 116 -3.34 16.81 11.60
CA TYR A 116 -3.52 15.60 12.41
C TYR A 116 -4.98 15.27 12.72
N PRO A 117 -5.84 16.23 13.12
CA PRO A 117 -7.27 15.95 13.26
C PRO A 117 -7.94 15.46 11.98
N GLU A 118 -7.56 16.00 10.81
CA GLU A 118 -8.07 15.53 9.53
C GLU A 118 -7.67 14.06 9.26
N ILE A 119 -6.42 13.69 9.59
CA ILE A 119 -5.93 12.31 9.44
C ILE A 119 -6.67 11.35 10.37
N GLU A 120 -6.97 11.77 11.62
CA GLU A 120 -7.78 10.96 12.53
C GLU A 120 -9.18 10.69 11.96
N GLU A 121 -9.83 11.69 11.40
CA GLU A 121 -11.16 11.55 10.77
C GLU A 121 -11.11 10.62 9.55
N ILE A 122 -10.11 10.77 8.69
CA ILE A 122 -9.89 9.90 7.53
C ILE A 122 -9.74 8.45 7.98
N LEU A 123 -8.89 8.19 8.97
CA LEU A 123 -8.64 6.84 9.46
C LEU A 123 -9.87 6.23 10.15
N LYS A 124 -10.57 6.98 10.99
CA LYS A 124 -11.83 6.53 11.61
C LYS A 124 -12.88 6.20 10.55
N SER A 125 -13.05 7.07 9.56
CA SER A 125 -14.00 6.86 8.47
C SER A 125 -13.64 5.64 7.59
N ALA A 126 -12.36 5.47 7.26
CA ALA A 126 -11.92 4.41 6.37
C ALA A 126 -11.86 3.02 7.03
N THR A 127 -11.64 2.96 8.35
CA THR A 127 -11.39 1.69 9.07
C THR A 127 -12.48 1.32 10.07
N GLY A 128 -13.31 2.26 10.49
CA GLY A 128 -14.25 2.09 11.59
C GLY A 128 -13.61 2.07 12.98
N ALA A 129 -12.34 2.46 13.08
CA ALA A 129 -11.62 2.51 14.35
C ALA A 129 -12.19 3.58 15.28
N SER A 130 -12.15 3.33 16.59
CA SER A 130 -12.59 4.29 17.60
C SER A 130 -11.44 5.16 18.14
N GLU A 131 -10.22 4.63 18.17
CA GLU A 131 -9.05 5.32 18.71
C GLU A 131 -7.94 5.38 17.66
N ILE A 132 -7.39 6.57 17.45
CA ILE A 132 -6.27 6.81 16.52
C ILE A 132 -5.15 7.51 17.30
N PHE A 133 -3.91 7.11 17.06
CA PHE A 133 -2.74 7.78 17.60
C PHE A 133 -1.69 8.00 16.52
N ILE A 134 -1.48 9.24 16.13
CA ILE A 134 -0.42 9.64 15.20
C ILE A 134 0.89 9.71 15.98
N PHE A 135 1.91 8.99 15.53
CA PHE A 135 3.18 8.95 16.24
C PHE A 135 4.33 9.66 15.52
N ASP A 136 4.23 9.87 14.23
CA ASP A 136 5.14 10.74 13.47
C ASP A 136 4.58 11.10 12.10
N HIS A 137 5.26 12.03 11.44
CA HIS A 137 5.11 12.25 10.00
C HIS A 137 6.46 12.51 9.32
N THR A 138 6.49 12.42 8.01
CA THR A 138 7.65 12.72 7.18
C THR A 138 7.24 13.51 5.96
N ILE A 139 7.86 14.67 5.77
CA ILE A 139 7.73 15.46 4.55
C ILE A 139 8.89 15.12 3.61
N ARG A 140 8.57 14.90 2.34
CA ARG A 140 9.56 14.67 1.30
C ARG A 140 9.44 15.76 0.26
N ARG A 141 10.50 16.56 0.15
CA ARG A 141 10.69 17.59 -0.88
C ARG A 141 12.14 17.48 -1.35
N GLN A 142 12.35 17.30 -2.62
CA GLN A 142 13.71 17.37 -3.14
C GLN A 142 14.12 18.83 -3.25
N SER A 143 15.18 19.23 -2.55
CA SER A 143 15.74 20.57 -2.69
C SER A 143 16.37 20.74 -4.06
N SER A 144 16.05 21.82 -4.75
CA SER A 144 16.82 22.29 -5.89
C SER A 144 18.15 22.92 -5.47
N ASP A 145 18.34 23.22 -4.19
CA ASP A 145 19.55 23.83 -3.65
C ASP A 145 20.47 22.75 -3.03
N GLN A 146 21.48 22.34 -3.78
CA GLN A 146 22.51 21.37 -3.35
C GLN A 146 23.42 21.89 -2.23
N ARG A 147 23.22 23.12 -1.70
CA ARG A 147 24.06 23.75 -0.68
C ARG A 147 23.58 23.52 0.75
N ILE A 148 22.52 22.76 0.99
CA ILE A 148 22.08 22.44 2.35
C ILE A 148 23.00 21.35 2.90
N THR A 149 24.03 21.78 3.64
CA THR A 149 25.00 20.89 4.30
C THR A 149 24.52 20.33 5.65
N ASP A 150 23.41 20.82 6.17
CA ASP A 150 22.82 20.36 7.41
C ASP A 150 21.95 19.12 7.14
N ALA A 151 22.44 17.95 7.54
CA ALA A 151 21.74 16.67 7.35
C ALA A 151 20.34 16.62 8.03
N ALA A 152 20.12 17.43 9.08
CA ALA A 152 18.83 17.54 9.76
C ALA A 152 17.79 18.35 8.94
N LYS A 153 18.28 19.24 8.06
CA LYS A 153 17.49 20.07 7.15
C LYS A 153 17.50 19.57 5.71
N ALA A 154 18.30 18.53 5.42
CA ALA A 154 18.32 17.93 4.10
C ALA A 154 16.94 17.36 3.77
N LEU A 155 16.27 17.95 2.80
CA LEU A 155 14.96 17.50 2.35
C LEU A 155 15.11 16.07 1.81
N ARG A 156 14.33 15.14 2.40
CA ARG A 156 14.38 13.74 2.04
C ARG A 156 13.73 13.52 0.67
N GLY A 157 14.46 12.88 -0.23
CA GLY A 157 13.92 12.43 -1.52
C GLY A 157 13.02 11.19 -1.39
N PRO A 158 12.41 10.77 -2.51
CA PRO A 158 11.64 9.52 -2.58
C PRO A 158 12.49 8.29 -2.23
N VAL A 159 11.90 7.33 -1.51
CA VAL A 159 12.55 6.04 -1.24
C VAL A 159 12.27 5.08 -2.39
N GLN A 160 13.30 4.71 -3.15
CA GLN A 160 13.19 3.81 -4.30
C GLN A 160 13.47 2.33 -3.96
N ARG A 161 13.57 2.00 -2.68
CA ARG A 161 13.75 0.63 -2.19
C ARG A 161 12.39 0.05 -1.79
N VAL A 162 12.12 -1.19 -2.23
CA VAL A 162 10.91 -1.93 -1.83
C VAL A 162 10.99 -2.27 -0.34
N HIS A 163 10.00 -1.82 0.44
CA HIS A 163 9.98 -1.99 1.89
C HIS A 163 8.56 -1.98 2.45
N ILE A 164 8.45 -2.35 3.72
CA ILE A 164 7.29 -2.12 4.57
C ILE A 164 7.81 -1.48 5.85
N ASP A 165 7.19 -0.41 6.31
CA ASP A 165 7.70 0.41 7.42
C ASP A 165 7.70 -0.31 8.77
N GLN A 166 6.90 -1.36 8.94
CA GLN A 166 6.80 -2.12 10.19
C GLN A 166 6.85 -3.62 9.91
N SER A 167 7.59 -4.35 10.74
CA SER A 167 7.49 -5.81 10.78
C SER A 167 6.35 -6.26 11.70
N TYR A 168 6.05 -7.57 11.69
CA TYR A 168 5.06 -8.13 12.59
C TYR A 168 5.47 -8.04 14.07
N LYS A 169 6.76 -8.05 14.35
CA LYS A 169 7.31 -7.83 15.69
C LYS A 169 7.17 -6.36 16.12
N ALA A 170 7.41 -5.44 15.20
CA ALA A 170 7.37 -4.01 15.50
C ALA A 170 5.94 -3.51 15.84
N GLY A 171 4.90 -4.15 15.34
CA GLY A 171 3.50 -3.77 15.58
C GLY A 171 3.18 -3.68 17.09
N PRO A 172 3.22 -4.79 17.85
CA PRO A 172 2.97 -4.75 19.30
C PRO A 172 4.00 -3.93 20.08
N GLU A 173 5.28 -3.95 19.69
CA GLU A 173 6.32 -3.15 20.33
C GLU A 173 6.04 -1.65 20.22
N ARG A 174 5.45 -1.20 19.11
CA ARG A 174 5.05 0.20 18.92
C ARG A 174 3.92 0.60 19.87
N VAL A 175 2.94 -0.28 20.11
CA VAL A 175 1.88 -0.05 21.11
C VAL A 175 2.47 0.05 22.51
N GLN A 176 3.33 -0.89 22.89
CA GLN A 176 3.99 -0.88 24.20
C GLN A 176 4.86 0.36 24.42
N HIS A 177 5.53 0.84 23.38
CA HIS A 177 6.37 2.03 23.45
C HIS A 177 5.57 3.30 23.74
N HIS A 178 4.44 3.50 23.02
CA HIS A 178 3.64 4.72 23.16
C HIS A 178 2.63 4.67 24.30
N PHE A 179 2.17 3.48 24.67
CA PHE A 179 1.11 3.26 25.68
C PHE A 179 1.53 2.22 26.74
N PRO A 180 2.67 2.40 27.45
CA PRO A 180 3.16 1.36 28.36
C PRO A 180 2.16 1.00 29.47
N ALA A 181 1.34 1.95 29.93
CA ALA A 181 0.33 1.73 30.97
C ALA A 181 -0.97 1.10 30.45
N ASP A 182 -1.27 1.22 29.13
CA ASP A 182 -2.53 0.77 28.53
C ASP A 182 -2.34 -0.31 27.45
N ALA A 183 -1.10 -0.72 27.24
CA ALA A 183 -0.74 -1.66 26.18
C ALA A 183 -1.51 -2.99 26.28
N GLU A 184 -1.71 -3.51 27.50
CA GLU A 184 -2.43 -4.77 27.71
C GLU A 184 -3.88 -4.70 27.20
N ARG A 185 -4.56 -3.58 27.39
CA ARG A 185 -5.92 -3.36 26.89
C ARG A 185 -5.92 -3.24 25.38
N LEU A 186 -5.05 -2.38 24.82
CA LEU A 186 -4.99 -2.07 23.41
C LEU A 186 -4.58 -3.28 22.54
N LEU A 187 -3.71 -4.14 23.07
CA LEU A 187 -3.24 -5.35 22.37
C LEU A 187 -4.27 -6.50 22.39
N LYS A 188 -5.32 -6.42 23.22
CA LYS A 188 -6.42 -7.42 23.21
C LYS A 188 -7.36 -7.26 22.04
N GLY A 189 -7.59 -6.04 21.59
CA GLY A 189 -8.39 -5.74 20.41
C GLY A 189 -7.57 -5.76 19.12
N ARG A 190 -8.23 -5.59 17.99
CA ARG A 190 -7.56 -5.36 16.71
C ARG A 190 -6.81 -4.04 16.74
N TYR A 191 -5.58 -4.05 16.29
CA TYR A 191 -4.80 -2.83 16.06
C TYR A 191 -4.01 -2.91 14.75
N GLN A 192 -3.81 -1.75 14.15
CA GLN A 192 -3.15 -1.61 12.86
C GLN A 192 -2.11 -0.49 12.91
N ILE A 193 -1.16 -0.52 11.98
CA ILE A 193 -0.33 0.64 11.65
C ILE A 193 -0.63 0.97 10.19
N ILE A 194 -1.10 2.19 9.97
CA ILE A 194 -1.47 2.69 8.66
C ILE A 194 -0.71 3.97 8.38
N ASN A 195 -0.07 4.02 7.22
CA ASN A 195 0.51 5.23 6.68
C ASN A 195 -0.55 5.95 5.84
N VAL A 196 -0.69 7.25 6.08
CA VAL A 196 -1.54 8.14 5.31
C VAL A 196 -0.63 9.01 4.46
N TRP A 197 -0.51 8.66 3.18
CA TRP A 197 0.36 9.33 2.25
C TRP A 197 -0.42 10.29 1.37
N ARG A 198 -0.03 11.57 1.36
CA ARG A 198 -0.66 12.65 0.59
C ARG A 198 0.34 13.37 -0.29
N PRO A 199 0.05 13.56 -1.58
CA PRO A 199 0.73 14.54 -2.40
C PRO A 199 0.55 15.96 -1.85
N ILE A 200 1.61 16.77 -1.83
CA ILE A 200 1.51 18.21 -1.58
C ILE A 200 1.23 18.94 -2.91
N LYS A 201 1.79 18.44 -3.99
CA LYS A 201 1.50 18.84 -5.37
C LYS A 201 1.12 17.61 -6.20
N THR A 202 0.40 17.79 -7.30
CA THR A 202 0.12 16.68 -8.22
C THR A 202 1.40 15.96 -8.59
N ILE A 203 1.39 14.64 -8.43
CA ILE A 203 2.57 13.79 -8.67
C ILE A 203 2.72 13.56 -10.17
N ARG A 204 3.80 14.09 -10.73
CA ARG A 204 4.18 13.89 -12.14
C ARG A 204 5.49 13.12 -12.27
N LYS A 205 6.30 13.10 -11.20
CA LYS A 205 7.61 12.45 -11.15
C LYS A 205 7.75 11.63 -9.88
N ASP A 206 8.48 10.53 -9.95
CA ASP A 206 8.73 9.62 -8.82
C ASP A 206 7.43 9.18 -8.11
N PRO A 207 6.44 8.62 -8.81
CA PRO A 207 5.18 8.20 -8.19
C PRO A 207 5.41 7.18 -7.09
N LEU A 208 4.40 7.03 -6.21
CA LEU A 208 4.37 5.98 -5.21
C LEU A 208 3.71 4.72 -5.79
N GLY A 209 4.47 3.64 -5.87
CA GLY A 209 3.97 2.31 -6.18
C GLY A 209 3.68 1.54 -4.90
N VAL A 210 2.57 0.81 -4.91
CA VAL A 210 2.16 -0.12 -3.84
C VAL A 210 1.93 -1.50 -4.42
N ALA A 211 2.38 -2.53 -3.72
CA ALA A 211 2.14 -3.90 -4.12
C ALA A 211 0.85 -4.42 -3.48
N ASP A 212 0.05 -5.16 -4.25
CA ASP A 212 -1.07 -5.93 -3.71
C ASP A 212 -0.54 -6.96 -2.70
N ALA A 213 -0.97 -6.83 -1.46
CA ALA A 213 -0.57 -7.67 -0.34
C ALA A 213 -0.73 -9.17 -0.64
N THR A 214 -1.76 -9.55 -1.41
CA THR A 214 -2.04 -10.96 -1.76
C THR A 214 -1.05 -11.53 -2.76
N SER A 215 -0.31 -10.68 -3.47
CA SER A 215 0.71 -11.08 -4.43
C SER A 215 2.11 -11.23 -3.81
N VAL A 216 2.27 -10.81 -2.55
CA VAL A 216 3.55 -10.83 -1.83
C VAL A 216 3.47 -11.85 -0.70
N PRO A 217 4.00 -13.07 -0.87
CA PRO A 217 3.97 -14.10 0.17
C PRO A 217 4.94 -13.78 1.32
N GLU A 218 4.73 -14.44 2.46
CA GLU A 218 5.52 -14.18 3.69
C GLU A 218 7.00 -14.53 3.52
N GLU A 219 7.32 -15.55 2.72
CA GLU A 219 8.70 -15.95 2.44
C GLU A 219 9.53 -14.89 1.70
N ASP A 220 8.87 -13.90 1.06
CA ASP A 220 9.56 -12.81 0.39
C ASP A 220 9.90 -11.65 1.35
N LEU A 221 9.42 -11.69 2.61
CA LEU A 221 9.66 -10.66 3.62
C LEU A 221 10.85 -11.00 4.49
N LEU A 222 11.79 -10.06 4.61
CA LEU A 222 12.95 -10.18 5.47
C LEU A 222 12.98 -9.05 6.51
N PRO A 223 13.02 -9.36 7.81
CA PRO A 223 13.08 -8.35 8.85
C PRO A 223 14.43 -7.62 8.82
N VAL A 224 14.37 -6.31 9.01
CA VAL A 224 15.52 -5.42 9.12
C VAL A 224 15.41 -4.64 10.42
N GLN A 225 16.37 -4.80 11.28
CA GLN A 225 16.42 -4.01 12.52
C GLN A 225 16.71 -2.55 12.21
N LEU A 226 15.98 -1.66 12.87
CA LEU A 226 16.20 -0.21 12.85
C LEU A 226 16.61 0.22 14.26
N ILE A 227 17.90 0.48 14.43
CA ILE A 227 18.50 0.75 15.74
C ILE A 227 18.47 2.25 16.01
N TYR A 228 17.69 2.65 17.00
CA TYR A 228 17.64 3.99 17.58
C TYR A 228 18.58 4.07 18.77
N PRO A 229 18.93 5.25 19.27
CA PRO A 229 19.75 5.40 20.49
C PRO A 229 19.13 4.74 21.73
N ASP A 230 17.81 4.68 21.82
CA ASP A 230 17.02 4.29 22.99
C ASP A 230 16.16 3.03 22.77
N ARG A 231 16.00 2.57 21.53
CA ARG A 231 15.15 1.41 21.20
C ARG A 231 15.59 0.73 19.91
N VAL A 232 15.05 -0.46 19.69
CA VAL A 232 15.19 -1.18 18.43
C VAL A 232 13.81 -1.27 17.78
N GLY A 233 13.68 -0.76 16.57
CA GLY A 233 12.53 -0.99 15.70
C GLY A 233 12.84 -2.07 14.66
N GLU A 234 11.84 -2.45 13.88
CA GLU A 234 12.01 -3.44 12.82
C GLU A 234 11.08 -3.15 11.64
N THR A 235 11.62 -3.20 10.44
CA THR A 235 10.91 -3.03 9.18
C THR A 235 11.03 -4.30 8.35
N PHE A 236 10.35 -4.38 7.20
CA PHE A 236 10.65 -5.41 6.22
C PHE A 236 11.33 -4.81 4.99
N THR A 237 12.34 -5.52 4.49
CA THR A 237 12.74 -5.47 3.09
C THR A 237 12.15 -6.68 2.37
N VAL A 238 12.15 -6.67 1.02
CA VAL A 238 11.40 -7.64 0.24
C VAL A 238 12.32 -8.30 -0.79
N ARG A 239 12.25 -9.63 -0.91
CA ARG A 239 12.89 -10.38 -2.00
C ARG A 239 12.15 -10.14 -3.32
N PRO A 240 12.85 -10.18 -4.47
CA PRO A 240 12.20 -10.04 -5.77
C PRO A 240 11.36 -11.25 -6.11
N SER A 241 10.17 -11.02 -6.67
CA SER A 241 9.35 -12.08 -7.25
C SER A 241 8.55 -11.55 -8.44
N ALA A 242 8.47 -12.34 -9.51
CA ALA A 242 7.62 -12.03 -10.66
C ALA A 242 6.11 -12.11 -10.33
N ARG A 243 5.75 -12.65 -9.16
CA ARG A 243 4.36 -12.74 -8.70
C ARG A 243 3.83 -11.42 -8.15
N HIS A 244 4.70 -10.47 -7.77
CA HIS A 244 4.31 -9.20 -7.18
C HIS A 244 3.56 -8.37 -8.21
N ARG A 245 2.37 -7.88 -7.85
CA ARG A 245 1.56 -6.99 -8.67
C ARG A 245 1.65 -5.59 -8.09
N TRP A 246 2.07 -4.65 -8.95
CA TRP A 246 2.30 -3.26 -8.57
C TRP A 246 1.21 -2.35 -9.12
N PHE A 247 0.85 -1.37 -8.32
CA PHE A 247 -0.21 -0.42 -8.60
C PHE A 247 0.21 0.99 -8.22
N TYR A 248 -0.30 1.98 -8.92
CA TYR A 248 -0.14 3.40 -8.60
C TYR A 248 -1.37 4.18 -9.05
N LEU A 249 -1.51 5.43 -8.59
CA LEU A 249 -2.52 6.34 -9.09
C LEU A 249 -1.83 7.41 -9.94
N LYS A 250 -2.06 7.37 -11.25
CA LYS A 250 -1.47 8.34 -12.19
C LYS A 250 -1.89 9.76 -11.85
N GLU A 251 -0.91 10.68 -11.87
CA GLU A 251 -1.14 12.10 -11.56
C GLU A 251 -1.93 12.32 -10.26
N GLN A 252 -1.60 11.54 -9.22
CA GLN A 252 -2.27 11.63 -7.92
C GLN A 252 -2.19 13.07 -7.39
N THR A 253 -3.36 13.62 -7.04
CA THR A 253 -3.53 15.01 -6.61
C THR A 253 -3.53 15.14 -5.08
N PRO A 254 -3.35 16.36 -4.51
CA PRO A 254 -3.47 16.58 -3.05
C PRO A 254 -4.83 16.17 -2.45
N ARG A 255 -5.86 16.00 -3.27
CA ARG A 255 -7.19 15.55 -2.83
C ARG A 255 -7.34 14.03 -2.76
N GLU A 256 -6.33 13.29 -3.18
CA GLU A 256 -6.34 11.84 -3.26
C GLU A 256 -5.27 11.29 -2.32
N VAL A 257 -5.70 10.80 -1.18
CA VAL A 257 -4.83 10.26 -0.13
C VAL A 257 -4.68 8.75 -0.35
N MET A 258 -3.47 8.23 -0.29
CA MET A 258 -3.24 6.79 -0.29
C MET A 258 -3.05 6.32 1.15
N LEU A 259 -3.92 5.44 1.61
CA LEU A 259 -3.80 4.71 2.86
C LEU A 259 -3.02 3.43 2.59
N ILE A 260 -1.96 3.16 3.35
CA ILE A 260 -1.09 1.99 3.17
C ILE A 260 -1.01 1.25 4.50
N LYS A 261 -1.47 0.02 4.51
CA LYS A 261 -1.37 -0.83 5.68
C LYS A 261 0.07 -1.32 5.85
N CYS A 262 0.69 -0.99 6.98
CA CYS A 262 2.03 -1.47 7.33
C CYS A 262 1.97 -2.64 8.32
N PHE A 263 0.87 -2.72 9.10
CA PHE A 263 0.63 -3.81 10.04
C PHE A 263 -0.87 -3.96 10.32
N ASP A 264 -1.33 -5.21 10.50
CA ASP A 264 -2.64 -5.56 11.05
C ASP A 264 -2.48 -6.77 11.98
N SER A 265 -3.08 -6.71 13.17
CA SER A 265 -3.01 -7.79 14.16
C SER A 265 -3.85 -9.02 13.80
N LYS A 266 -4.89 -8.86 12.97
CA LYS A 266 -5.77 -9.97 12.56
C LYS A 266 -5.08 -10.97 11.65
N LEU A 267 -5.41 -12.26 11.85
CA LEU A 267 -4.92 -13.41 11.08
C LEU A 267 -6.03 -14.14 10.31
N ASP A 268 -7.11 -13.43 9.99
CA ASP A 268 -8.33 -13.97 9.38
C ASP A 268 -8.30 -14.03 7.83
N GLY A 269 -7.12 -13.84 7.23
CA GLY A 269 -6.92 -13.87 5.79
C GLY A 269 -7.00 -12.50 5.12
N ARG A 270 -7.30 -11.43 5.86
CA ARG A 270 -7.19 -10.06 5.33
C ARG A 270 -5.75 -9.66 5.04
N ALA A 271 -5.56 -8.66 4.21
CA ALA A 271 -4.26 -8.06 3.98
C ALA A 271 -3.71 -7.46 5.28
N ARG A 272 -2.47 -7.85 5.63
CA ARG A 272 -1.82 -7.39 6.88
C ARG A 272 -0.79 -6.29 6.67
N ARG A 273 -0.28 -6.16 5.46
CA ARG A 273 0.76 -5.18 5.07
C ARG A 273 0.76 -5.00 3.54
N ALA A 274 1.28 -3.87 3.06
CA ALA A 274 1.51 -3.62 1.65
C ALA A 274 2.94 -3.08 1.43
N PRO A 275 3.80 -3.82 0.70
CA PRO A 275 5.07 -3.28 0.25
C PRO A 275 4.86 -2.06 -0.64
N HIS A 276 5.75 -1.09 -0.51
CA HIS A 276 5.68 0.12 -1.31
C HIS A 276 7.08 0.66 -1.63
N SER A 277 7.16 1.47 -2.68
CA SER A 277 8.37 2.10 -3.16
C SER A 277 8.04 3.26 -4.07
N ALA A 278 8.86 4.28 -4.12
CA ALA A 278 8.87 5.17 -5.26
C ALA A 278 9.47 4.44 -6.47
N PHE A 279 9.06 4.81 -7.66
CA PHE A 279 9.66 4.33 -8.90
C PHE A 279 9.89 5.49 -9.88
N VAL A 280 10.77 5.29 -10.86
CA VAL A 280 11.05 6.29 -11.88
C VAL A 280 10.15 6.02 -13.07
N ASP A 281 9.30 7.00 -13.40
CA ASP A 281 8.61 7.04 -14.68
C ASP A 281 9.53 7.70 -15.72
N GLN A 282 10.02 6.92 -16.67
CA GLN A 282 10.96 7.37 -17.69
C GLN A 282 10.40 8.47 -18.59
N GLY A 283 9.08 8.64 -18.66
CA GLY A 283 8.44 9.73 -19.41
C GLY A 283 8.40 11.07 -18.67
N ALA A 284 8.82 11.11 -17.39
CA ALA A 284 8.65 12.25 -16.49
C ALA A 284 9.95 12.97 -16.11
N GLU A 285 11.02 12.79 -16.87
CA GLU A 285 12.37 13.31 -16.54
C GLU A 285 12.41 14.84 -16.39
N GLY A 286 11.64 15.56 -17.18
CA GLY A 286 11.54 17.03 -17.16
C GLY A 286 10.55 17.60 -16.15
N GLU A 287 9.81 16.76 -15.43
CA GLU A 287 8.79 17.17 -14.50
C GLU A 287 9.35 17.61 -13.13
N SER A 288 8.57 18.40 -12.41
CA SER A 288 8.95 18.87 -11.08
C SER A 288 9.10 17.72 -10.09
N PRO A 289 10.09 17.80 -9.18
CA PRO A 289 10.28 16.81 -8.13
C PRO A 289 9.00 16.58 -7.29
N ARG A 290 8.83 15.35 -6.82
CA ARG A 290 7.73 14.97 -5.94
C ARG A 290 7.78 15.70 -4.61
N GLU A 291 6.63 16.27 -4.21
CA GLU A 291 6.40 16.75 -2.86
C GLU A 291 5.26 15.96 -2.22
N SER A 292 5.50 15.42 -1.03
CA SER A 292 4.51 14.59 -0.31
C SER A 292 4.71 14.66 1.19
N ILE A 293 3.62 14.44 1.93
CA ILE A 293 3.64 14.16 3.37
C ILE A 293 3.10 12.76 3.63
N GLU A 294 3.72 12.06 4.56
CA GLU A 294 3.30 10.76 5.07
C GLU A 294 3.13 10.83 6.57
N VAL A 295 1.94 10.55 7.07
CA VAL A 295 1.62 10.46 8.50
C VAL A 295 1.49 9.00 8.87
N ARG A 296 2.08 8.59 10.01
CA ARG A 296 2.02 7.22 10.51
C ARG A 296 1.19 7.17 11.77
N ALA A 297 0.24 6.25 11.81
CA ALA A 297 -0.69 6.15 12.92
C ALA A 297 -0.88 4.70 13.39
N LEU A 298 -1.04 4.56 14.70
CA LEU A 298 -1.67 3.41 15.33
C LEU A 298 -3.18 3.60 15.26
N VAL A 299 -3.88 2.55 14.87
CA VAL A 299 -5.32 2.52 14.63
C VAL A 299 -5.90 1.38 15.46
N PHE A 300 -6.77 1.68 16.42
CA PHE A 300 -7.27 0.72 17.38
C PHE A 300 -8.77 0.47 17.25
N HIS A 301 -9.13 -0.80 17.42
CA HIS A 301 -10.51 -1.30 17.50
C HIS A 301 -10.65 -2.11 18.81
N PRO A 302 -10.78 -1.45 19.97
CA PRO A 302 -10.76 -2.13 21.26
C PRO A 302 -11.85 -3.18 21.45
N ASP A 303 -12.97 -3.03 20.74
CA ASP A 303 -14.12 -3.93 20.80
C ASP A 303 -14.02 -5.13 19.84
N ASP A 304 -13.04 -5.14 18.95
CA ASP A 304 -12.76 -6.24 18.00
C ASP A 304 -11.73 -7.21 18.61
N VAL A 305 -12.17 -8.03 19.55
CA VAL A 305 -11.37 -8.89 20.46
C VAL A 305 -11.32 -10.35 20.05
N GLU A 306 -11.17 -10.71 18.80
CA GLU A 306 -10.92 -12.11 18.39
C GLU A 306 -9.48 -12.37 17.97
#